data_3162199d601f97056d8d56aecb691a41
#
_entry.id   3162199d601f97056d8d56aecb691a41
#
_cell.length_a   1.000
_cell.length_b   1.000
_cell.length_c   1.000
_cell.angle_alpha   90.00
_cell.angle_beta   90.00
_cell.angle_gamma   90.00
#
_symmetry.space_group_name_H-M   'P 1'
#
loop_
_entity.id
_entity.type
_entity.pdbx_description
1 polymer ?
#
loop_
_entity_poly.entity_id
_entity_poly.type
_entity_poly.pdbx_seq_one_letter_code
_entity_poly.pdbx_strand_id
1 'polypeptide(L)'
;PNPTDGTLDITLSTIDNAPIHYTLDGTEPTAASPLYESPLKIKENVTFSAIAVRPTGNSRVVSEKVNFSKSSMKPIVANQPVNKQYMFKGEYTLVDGLKGNGNYKTGRWIAFYKNDMDMTIDLQQPTEISSVAISTCVEKGDWVFDARGLSVEVSDDGKNFTKVASEEYPAMKESDKNGIYEHKLSFSPVKTQYVKVVALSESKMPAWHGGKDSPAFLFVDEITID
;
A
#
# COMPACT_ATOMS: atom_id res chain seq x y z
N PRO A 1 9.29 -6.57 0.85
CA PRO A 1 9.47 -6.23 2.27
C PRO A 1 10.25 -7.30 3.03
N ASN A 2 11.04 -6.88 4.00
CA ASN A 2 11.76 -7.76 4.93
C ASN A 2 11.44 -7.32 6.37
N PRO A 3 10.34 -7.82 6.94
CA PRO A 3 9.89 -7.41 8.27
C PRO A 3 10.84 -7.81 9.40
N THR A 4 11.67 -8.86 9.21
CA THR A 4 12.65 -9.28 10.20
C THR A 4 13.73 -8.22 10.41
N ASP A 5 14.22 -7.62 9.32
CA ASP A 5 15.25 -6.56 9.36
C ASP A 5 14.63 -5.15 9.41
N GLY A 6 13.32 -5.02 9.23
CA GLY A 6 12.62 -3.74 9.10
C GLY A 6 13.02 -2.99 7.82
N THR A 7 13.29 -3.70 6.70
CA THR A 7 13.79 -3.12 5.46
C THR A 7 12.89 -3.41 4.28
N LEU A 8 12.89 -2.51 3.30
CA LEU A 8 12.52 -2.82 1.93
C LEU A 8 13.79 -3.19 1.16
N ASP A 9 13.88 -4.45 0.72
CA ASP A 9 15.02 -4.93 -0.04
C ASP A 9 14.76 -4.72 -1.54
N ILE A 10 15.63 -3.94 -2.22
CA ILE A 10 15.55 -3.67 -3.65
C ILE A 10 16.57 -4.54 -4.38
N THR A 11 16.08 -5.41 -5.25
CA THR A 11 16.90 -6.23 -6.14
C THR A 11 16.72 -5.78 -7.58
N LEU A 12 17.83 -5.55 -8.27
CA LEU A 12 17.87 -5.10 -9.65
C LEU A 12 18.59 -6.12 -10.53
N SER A 13 18.11 -6.28 -11.74
CA SER A 13 18.77 -7.10 -12.76
C SER A 13 18.50 -6.57 -14.16
N THR A 14 19.38 -6.90 -15.10
CA THR A 14 19.17 -6.69 -16.52
C THR A 14 19.33 -8.02 -17.25
N ILE A 15 18.64 -8.19 -18.38
CA ILE A 15 18.67 -9.44 -19.15
C ILE A 15 20.09 -9.73 -19.68
N ASP A 16 20.83 -8.67 -19.99
CA ASP A 16 22.18 -8.70 -20.61
C ASP A 16 23.32 -8.50 -19.58
N ASN A 17 23.00 -8.53 -18.28
CA ASN A 17 23.95 -8.27 -17.19
C ASN A 17 24.68 -6.92 -17.31
N ALA A 18 24.07 -5.93 -17.97
CA ALA A 18 24.62 -4.58 -18.05
C ALA A 18 24.78 -3.97 -16.66
N PRO A 19 25.84 -3.18 -16.40
CA PRO A 19 26.02 -2.47 -15.14
C PRO A 19 24.81 -1.57 -14.83
N ILE A 20 24.32 -1.61 -13.58
CA ILE A 20 23.24 -0.78 -13.10
C ILE A 20 23.81 0.26 -12.14
N HIS A 21 23.52 1.53 -12.40
CA HIS A 21 23.86 2.64 -11.51
C HIS A 21 22.59 3.20 -10.88
N TYR A 22 22.67 3.67 -9.65
CA TYR A 22 21.48 4.13 -8.92
C TYR A 22 21.74 5.38 -8.07
N THR A 23 20.64 6.03 -7.66
CA THR A 23 20.61 7.10 -6.66
C THR A 23 19.48 6.83 -5.66
N LEU A 24 19.55 7.43 -4.46
CA LEU A 24 18.52 7.30 -3.42
C LEU A 24 17.86 8.65 -3.06
N ASP A 25 18.28 9.72 -3.71
CA ASP A 25 17.84 11.09 -3.47
C ASP A 25 16.89 11.63 -4.57
N GLY A 26 16.56 10.79 -5.56
CA GLY A 26 15.70 11.14 -6.69
C GLY A 26 16.41 11.85 -7.84
N THR A 27 17.72 12.10 -7.73
CA THR A 27 18.50 12.61 -8.87
C THR A 27 18.58 11.55 -9.99
N GLU A 28 18.71 12.00 -11.21
CA GLU A 28 18.87 11.09 -12.35
C GLU A 28 20.23 10.39 -12.29
N PRO A 29 20.28 9.05 -12.22
CA PRO A 29 21.54 8.31 -12.16
C PRO A 29 22.31 8.40 -13.48
N THR A 30 23.64 8.43 -13.37
CA THR A 30 24.59 8.46 -14.48
C THR A 30 25.61 7.32 -14.34
N ALA A 31 26.50 7.14 -15.33
CA ALA A 31 27.62 6.21 -15.20
C ALA A 31 28.60 6.55 -14.07
N ALA A 32 28.54 7.76 -13.50
CA ALA A 32 29.33 8.18 -12.35
C ALA A 32 28.62 7.94 -10.99
N SER A 33 27.33 7.58 -11.03
CA SER A 33 26.55 7.24 -9.81
C SER A 33 27.01 5.89 -9.22
N PRO A 34 26.70 5.59 -7.96
CA PRO A 34 27.01 4.30 -7.34
C PRO A 34 26.61 3.10 -8.20
N LEU A 35 27.51 2.12 -8.28
CA LEU A 35 27.25 0.86 -8.97
C LEU A 35 26.43 -0.06 -8.08
N TYR A 36 25.41 -0.70 -8.64
CA TYR A 36 24.63 -1.72 -7.93
C TYR A 36 25.38 -3.07 -7.95
N GLU A 37 25.81 -3.53 -6.79
CA GLU A 37 26.57 -4.79 -6.63
C GLU A 37 25.80 -5.84 -5.84
N SER A 38 24.88 -5.42 -4.98
CA SER A 38 24.09 -6.31 -4.11
C SER A 38 22.75 -5.66 -3.74
N PRO A 39 21.76 -6.44 -3.23
CA PRO A 39 20.48 -5.91 -2.82
C PRO A 39 20.60 -4.73 -1.84
N LEU A 40 19.89 -3.64 -2.15
CA LEU A 40 19.86 -2.44 -1.30
C LEU A 40 18.83 -2.66 -0.19
N LYS A 41 19.20 -2.35 1.06
CA LYS A 41 18.30 -2.40 2.23
C LYS A 41 17.87 -0.99 2.59
N ILE A 42 16.63 -0.65 2.27
CA ILE A 42 16.04 0.67 2.53
C ILE A 42 15.34 0.62 3.89
N LYS A 43 15.65 1.60 4.76
CA LYS A 43 15.10 1.75 6.13
C LYS A 43 14.42 3.09 6.37
N GLU A 44 14.48 3.99 5.41
CA GLU A 44 13.99 5.36 5.52
C GLU A 44 13.37 5.80 4.19
N ASN A 45 12.76 6.98 4.21
CA ASN A 45 12.16 7.56 3.02
C ASN A 45 13.22 7.90 1.98
N VAL A 46 13.08 7.36 0.79
CA VAL A 46 13.98 7.64 -0.33
C VAL A 46 13.19 7.77 -1.63
N THR A 47 13.78 8.48 -2.59
CA THR A 47 13.37 8.38 -3.99
C THR A 47 14.48 7.62 -4.72
N PHE A 48 14.26 6.34 -4.90
CA PHE A 48 15.17 5.46 -5.62
C PHE A 48 15.06 5.70 -7.13
N SER A 49 16.21 5.80 -7.82
CA SER A 49 16.26 5.83 -9.29
C SER A 49 17.41 4.96 -9.79
N ALA A 50 17.24 4.29 -10.93
CA ALA A 50 18.27 3.43 -11.52
C ALA A 50 18.26 3.45 -13.03
N ILE A 51 19.44 3.27 -13.63
CA ILE A 51 19.65 3.05 -15.07
C ILE A 51 20.61 1.89 -15.30
N ALA A 52 20.43 1.19 -16.41
CA ALA A 52 21.44 0.29 -16.96
C ALA A 52 22.30 1.05 -17.97
N VAL A 53 23.62 1.01 -17.80
CA VAL A 53 24.60 1.72 -18.66
C VAL A 53 25.18 0.74 -19.69
N ARG A 54 25.15 1.11 -20.96
CA ARG A 54 25.65 0.30 -22.07
C ARG A 54 26.44 1.15 -23.08
N PRO A 55 27.41 0.57 -23.78
CA PRO A 55 28.09 1.27 -24.86
C PRO A 55 27.16 1.77 -25.98
N THR A 56 26.05 1.07 -26.18
CA THR A 56 25.04 1.38 -27.21
C THR A 56 23.98 2.37 -26.74
N GLY A 57 24.04 2.84 -25.50
CA GLY A 57 23.10 3.76 -24.89
C GLY A 57 22.46 3.22 -23.61
N ASN A 58 22.12 4.12 -22.71
CA ASN A 58 21.52 3.79 -21.43
C ASN A 58 20.05 3.34 -21.55
N SER A 59 19.58 2.58 -20.57
CA SER A 59 18.14 2.32 -20.43
C SER A 59 17.38 3.60 -20.08
N ARG A 60 16.05 3.53 -20.15
CA ARG A 60 15.21 4.51 -19.46
C ARG A 60 15.48 4.44 -17.95
N VAL A 61 15.29 5.57 -17.27
CA VAL A 61 15.32 5.62 -15.81
C VAL A 61 14.11 4.87 -15.25
N VAL A 62 14.36 4.05 -14.25
CA VAL A 62 13.31 3.46 -13.39
C VAL A 62 13.38 4.18 -12.05
N SER A 63 12.28 4.73 -11.61
CA SER A 63 12.20 5.43 -10.31
C SER A 63 11.06 4.87 -9.47
N GLU A 64 11.30 4.82 -8.13
CA GLU A 64 10.31 4.42 -7.13
C GLU A 64 10.46 5.28 -5.89
N LYS A 65 9.34 5.73 -5.33
CA LYS A 65 9.33 6.48 -4.07
C LYS A 65 8.95 5.55 -2.93
N VAL A 66 9.84 5.44 -1.94
CA VAL A 66 9.60 4.69 -0.72
C VAL A 66 9.26 5.67 0.39
N ASN A 67 8.09 5.49 1.01
CA ASN A 67 7.60 6.34 2.09
C ASN A 67 7.23 5.47 3.30
N PHE A 68 8.13 5.40 4.27
CA PHE A 68 7.87 4.70 5.51
C PHE A 68 7.04 5.57 6.47
N SER A 69 6.18 4.90 7.20
CA SER A 69 5.37 5.44 8.30
C SER A 69 5.54 4.55 9.53
N LYS A 70 4.79 4.81 10.58
CA LYS A 70 4.84 3.99 11.81
C LYS A 70 4.37 2.54 11.60
N SER A 71 3.57 2.28 10.54
CA SER A 71 3.13 0.93 10.16
C SER A 71 4.15 0.16 9.32
N SER A 72 5.13 0.84 8.70
CA SER A 72 6.00 0.21 7.72
C SER A 72 6.83 -0.93 8.30
N MET A 73 6.83 -2.07 7.60
CA MET A 73 7.49 -3.33 8.00
C MET A 73 7.01 -3.91 9.33
N LYS A 74 5.88 -3.42 9.87
CA LYS A 74 5.32 -3.96 11.12
C LYS A 74 4.54 -5.24 10.86
N PRO A 75 4.50 -6.16 11.85
CA PRO A 75 3.64 -7.33 11.77
C PRO A 75 2.20 -6.93 11.48
N ILE A 76 1.60 -7.55 10.48
CA ILE A 76 0.24 -7.30 10.04
C ILE A 76 -0.50 -8.61 9.85
N VAL A 77 -1.75 -8.66 10.28
CA VAL A 77 -2.62 -9.84 10.20
C VAL A 77 -3.96 -9.46 9.60
N ALA A 78 -4.40 -10.24 8.63
CA ALA A 78 -5.74 -10.14 8.07
C ALA A 78 -6.75 -10.87 8.97
N ASN A 79 -7.76 -10.15 9.50
CA ASN A 79 -8.85 -10.73 10.28
C ASN A 79 -9.96 -11.30 9.39
N GLN A 80 -10.00 -10.88 8.11
CA GLN A 80 -10.86 -11.40 7.06
C GLN A 80 -10.02 -11.90 5.90
N PRO A 81 -10.52 -12.87 5.09
CA PRO A 81 -9.75 -13.45 4.00
C PRO A 81 -9.32 -12.41 2.94
N VAL A 82 -8.05 -12.39 2.60
CA VAL A 82 -7.54 -11.67 1.42
C VAL A 82 -7.82 -12.47 0.16
N ASN A 83 -8.13 -11.80 -0.94
CA ASN A 83 -8.36 -12.47 -2.22
C ASN A 83 -7.06 -13.12 -2.74
N LYS A 84 -7.04 -14.44 -2.85
CA LYS A 84 -5.84 -15.22 -3.20
C LYS A 84 -5.26 -14.89 -4.58
N GLN A 85 -6.08 -14.43 -5.52
CA GLN A 85 -5.63 -14.06 -6.87
C GLN A 85 -4.82 -12.75 -6.86
N TYR A 86 -5.09 -11.84 -5.91
CA TYR A 86 -4.53 -10.50 -5.84
C TYR A 86 -3.84 -10.22 -4.50
N MET A 87 -3.30 -11.23 -3.84
CA MET A 87 -2.52 -11.03 -2.61
C MET A 87 -1.00 -10.91 -2.85
N PHE A 88 -0.54 -11.24 -4.04
CA PHE A 88 0.84 -11.14 -4.53
C PHE A 88 1.92 -11.48 -3.48
N LYS A 89 2.45 -10.47 -2.75
CA LYS A 89 3.48 -10.63 -1.70
C LYS A 89 2.88 -10.83 -0.30
N GLY A 90 1.56 -11.01 -0.21
CA GLY A 90 0.84 -11.13 1.06
C GLY A 90 0.55 -9.78 1.71
N GLU A 91 0.10 -9.84 2.95
CA GLU A 91 -0.41 -8.71 3.73
C GLU A 91 0.64 -7.60 3.92
N TYR A 92 1.93 -7.94 3.89
CA TYR A 92 3.01 -6.95 4.00
C TYR A 92 3.05 -5.94 2.84
N THR A 93 2.36 -6.21 1.73
CA THR A 93 2.15 -5.21 0.67
C THR A 93 1.44 -3.94 1.20
N LEU A 94 0.61 -4.08 2.25
CA LEU A 94 -0.10 -2.96 2.87
C LEU A 94 0.76 -2.11 3.82
N VAL A 95 2.00 -2.51 4.08
CA VAL A 95 2.92 -1.85 5.02
C VAL A 95 4.37 -1.85 4.48
N ASP A 96 4.55 -1.89 3.17
CA ASP A 96 5.89 -1.96 2.55
C ASP A 96 6.46 -0.59 2.15
N GLY A 97 5.71 0.48 2.39
CA GLY A 97 6.12 1.85 2.07
C GLY A 97 6.01 2.20 0.58
N LEU A 98 5.33 1.37 -0.22
CA LEU A 98 5.23 1.53 -1.66
C LEU A 98 3.78 1.77 -2.10
N LYS A 99 3.53 2.92 -2.70
CA LYS A 99 2.23 3.25 -3.29
C LYS A 99 1.99 2.51 -4.61
N GLY A 100 0.74 2.13 -4.84
CA GLY A 100 0.28 1.61 -6.11
C GLY A 100 0.15 2.72 -7.16
N ASN A 101 0.04 2.31 -8.41
CA ASN A 101 -0.32 3.20 -9.52
C ASN A 101 -1.75 2.86 -9.99
N GLY A 102 -2.25 3.55 -11.02
CA GLY A 102 -3.60 3.33 -11.55
C GLY A 102 -3.86 1.93 -12.16
N ASN A 103 -2.92 1.01 -12.09
CA ASN A 103 -3.09 -0.37 -12.52
C ASN A 103 -3.03 -1.32 -11.32
N TYR A 104 -4.17 -1.80 -10.85
CA TYR A 104 -4.28 -2.70 -9.70
C TYR A 104 -3.65 -4.09 -9.93
N LYS A 105 -3.22 -4.43 -11.16
CA LYS A 105 -2.61 -5.72 -11.53
C LYS A 105 -1.09 -5.75 -11.35
N THR A 106 -0.48 -4.71 -10.77
CA THR A 106 0.99 -4.55 -10.70
C THR A 106 1.66 -5.21 -9.49
N GLY A 107 0.90 -5.85 -8.59
CA GLY A 107 1.44 -6.43 -7.36
C GLY A 107 1.75 -5.41 -6.26
N ARG A 108 1.22 -4.18 -6.40
CA ARG A 108 1.25 -3.11 -5.39
C ARG A 108 -0.07 -2.97 -4.65
N TRP A 109 -1.03 -3.82 -4.93
CA TRP A 109 -2.39 -3.77 -4.45
C TRP A 109 -2.80 -5.11 -3.89
N ILE A 110 -3.56 -5.11 -2.80
CA ILE A 110 -4.25 -6.29 -2.27
C ILE A 110 -5.74 -6.12 -2.45
N ALA A 111 -6.43 -7.20 -2.85
CA ALA A 111 -7.86 -7.19 -3.07
C ALA A 111 -8.64 -7.88 -1.96
N PHE A 112 -9.81 -7.30 -1.67
CA PHE A 112 -10.86 -7.88 -0.85
C PHE A 112 -12.11 -8.03 -1.71
N TYR A 113 -12.80 -9.16 -1.56
CA TYR A 113 -13.99 -9.48 -2.35
C TYR A 113 -15.00 -10.26 -1.54
N LYS A 114 -16.22 -9.76 -1.43
CA LYS A 114 -17.30 -10.27 -0.57
C LYS A 114 -17.07 -10.11 0.93
N ASN A 115 -16.04 -9.42 1.30
CA ASN A 115 -15.70 -9.06 2.68
C ASN A 115 -14.96 -7.73 2.67
N ASP A 116 -14.88 -7.11 3.82
CA ASP A 116 -14.16 -5.86 4.02
C ASP A 116 -12.66 -6.09 4.20
N MET A 117 -11.84 -5.05 3.98
CA MET A 117 -10.49 -5.05 4.53
C MET A 117 -10.60 -4.94 6.05
N ASP A 118 -10.08 -5.90 6.78
CA ASP A 118 -9.99 -5.89 8.24
C ASP A 118 -8.60 -6.37 8.64
N MET A 119 -7.73 -5.42 8.98
CA MET A 119 -6.31 -5.65 9.24
C MET A 119 -5.95 -5.19 10.64
N THR A 120 -5.14 -5.99 11.35
CA THR A 120 -4.52 -5.61 12.62
C THR A 120 -3.02 -5.50 12.44
N ILE A 121 -2.45 -4.35 12.84
CA ILE A 121 -1.02 -4.03 12.79
C ILE A 121 -0.49 -3.96 14.21
N ASP A 122 0.59 -4.71 14.50
CA ASP A 122 1.32 -4.63 15.76
C ASP A 122 2.51 -3.67 15.60
N LEU A 123 2.44 -2.49 16.20
CA LEU A 123 3.52 -1.50 16.20
C LEU A 123 4.74 -1.96 17.02
N GLN A 124 4.64 -3.14 17.68
CA GLN A 124 5.66 -3.82 18.49
C GLN A 124 6.00 -3.13 19.81
N GLN A 125 5.57 -1.90 19.98
CA GLN A 125 5.71 -1.12 21.22
C GLN A 125 4.63 -0.03 21.25
N PRO A 126 4.26 0.44 22.45
CA PRO A 126 3.34 1.57 22.57
C PRO A 126 3.87 2.80 21.85
N THR A 127 3.20 3.19 20.77
CA THR A 127 3.57 4.28 19.86
C THR A 127 2.43 5.29 19.82
N GLU A 128 2.75 6.57 19.89
CA GLU A 128 1.76 7.64 19.72
C GLU A 128 1.40 7.75 18.24
N ILE A 129 0.11 7.75 17.94
CA ILE A 129 -0.44 7.89 16.60
C ILE A 129 -1.58 8.92 16.60
N SER A 130 -1.81 9.59 15.48
CA SER A 130 -2.87 10.61 15.32
C SER A 130 -3.58 10.57 13.98
N SER A 131 -3.13 9.74 13.06
CA SER A 131 -3.82 9.53 11.78
C SER A 131 -3.55 8.16 11.18
N VAL A 132 -4.52 7.70 10.38
CA VAL A 132 -4.40 6.53 9.51
C VAL A 132 -4.90 6.93 8.12
N ALA A 133 -4.16 6.55 7.09
CA ALA A 133 -4.56 6.73 5.70
C ALA A 133 -4.42 5.44 4.90
N ILE A 134 -5.29 5.28 3.90
CA ILE A 134 -5.22 4.24 2.89
C ILE A 134 -5.39 4.87 1.50
N SER A 135 -4.93 4.19 0.46
CA SER A 135 -5.33 4.50 -0.91
C SER A 135 -6.07 3.31 -1.51
N THR A 136 -7.09 3.60 -2.32
CA THR A 136 -7.86 2.61 -3.06
C THR A 136 -7.69 2.82 -4.55
N CYS A 137 -7.73 1.72 -5.32
CA CYS A 137 -7.79 1.78 -6.77
C CYS A 137 -9.23 1.59 -7.24
N VAL A 138 -9.67 2.41 -8.19
CA VAL A 138 -11.01 2.32 -8.80
C VAL A 138 -10.88 2.07 -10.29
N GLU A 139 -11.48 0.98 -10.76
CA GLU A 139 -11.69 0.65 -12.17
C GLU A 139 -13.08 0.01 -12.32
N LYS A 140 -14.09 0.87 -12.46
CA LYS A 140 -15.50 0.44 -12.43
C LYS A 140 -15.82 -0.62 -13.47
N GLY A 141 -15.22 -0.53 -14.67
CA GLY A 141 -15.41 -1.52 -15.72
C GLY A 141 -14.95 -2.95 -15.33
N ASP A 142 -13.97 -3.05 -14.42
CA ASP A 142 -13.44 -4.30 -13.89
C ASP A 142 -14.04 -4.68 -12.52
N TRP A 143 -15.14 -4.04 -12.11
CA TRP A 143 -15.83 -4.26 -10.83
C TRP A 143 -15.00 -3.84 -9.60
N VAL A 144 -14.08 -2.91 -9.77
CA VAL A 144 -13.22 -2.37 -8.72
C VAL A 144 -13.75 -1.02 -8.28
N PHE A 145 -14.19 -0.94 -7.03
CA PHE A 145 -14.88 0.22 -6.47
C PHE A 145 -14.12 0.80 -5.28
N ASP A 146 -14.40 2.06 -4.99
CA ASP A 146 -13.87 2.74 -3.82
C ASP A 146 -14.44 2.19 -2.51
N ALA A 147 -13.76 2.47 -1.39
CA ALA A 147 -14.24 2.13 -0.06
C ALA A 147 -15.56 2.86 0.27
N ARG A 148 -16.41 2.18 1.04
CA ARG A 148 -17.69 2.72 1.56
C ARG A 148 -17.55 3.28 2.98
N GLY A 149 -16.40 3.20 3.54
CA GLY A 149 -16.05 3.75 4.85
C GLY A 149 -14.70 3.28 5.32
N LEU A 150 -14.17 3.98 6.30
CA LEU A 150 -12.91 3.66 6.97
C LEU A 150 -13.11 3.79 8.48
N SER A 151 -12.59 2.87 9.26
CA SER A 151 -12.56 2.97 10.71
C SER A 151 -11.23 2.53 11.28
N VAL A 152 -10.86 3.13 12.42
CA VAL A 152 -9.64 2.86 13.16
C VAL A 152 -9.99 2.54 14.61
N GLU A 153 -9.48 1.41 15.07
CA GLU A 153 -9.58 0.97 16.47
C GLU A 153 -8.18 0.73 17.02
N VAL A 154 -7.98 0.98 18.28
CA VAL A 154 -6.69 0.83 18.96
C VAL A 154 -6.78 -0.12 20.15
N SER A 155 -5.66 -0.76 20.49
CA SER A 155 -5.59 -1.68 21.62
C SER A 155 -4.17 -1.75 22.17
N ASP A 156 -4.04 -1.94 23.49
CA ASP A 156 -2.76 -2.19 24.16
C ASP A 156 -2.46 -3.69 24.33
N ASP A 157 -3.48 -4.54 24.25
CA ASP A 157 -3.36 -5.99 24.48
C ASP A 157 -3.62 -6.85 23.22
N GLY A 158 -3.99 -6.22 22.09
CA GLY A 158 -4.35 -6.90 20.85
C GLY A 158 -5.66 -7.69 20.89
N LYS A 159 -6.48 -7.51 21.92
CA LYS A 159 -7.75 -8.23 22.13
C LYS A 159 -8.92 -7.27 22.33
N ASN A 160 -8.75 -6.28 23.18
CA ASN A 160 -9.77 -5.29 23.51
C ASN A 160 -9.52 -4.02 22.69
N PHE A 161 -10.31 -3.81 21.66
CA PHE A 161 -10.17 -2.67 20.76
C PHE A 161 -11.18 -1.57 21.08
N THR A 162 -10.72 -0.32 21.02
CA THR A 162 -11.55 0.88 21.18
C THR A 162 -11.47 1.69 19.91
N LYS A 163 -12.63 2.03 19.34
CA LYS A 163 -12.72 2.87 18.14
C LYS A 163 -12.30 4.31 18.44
N VAL A 164 -11.36 4.84 17.67
CA VAL A 164 -10.86 6.21 17.80
C VAL A 164 -11.31 7.13 16.66
N ALA A 165 -11.60 6.57 15.48
CA ALA A 165 -12.12 7.32 14.34
C ALA A 165 -12.93 6.42 13.41
N SER A 166 -13.94 7.00 12.74
CA SER A 166 -14.62 6.36 11.61
C SER A 166 -15.29 7.40 10.72
N GLU A 167 -15.37 7.08 9.44
CA GLU A 167 -16.08 7.87 8.43
C GLU A 167 -16.75 6.94 7.43
N GLU A 168 -17.97 7.28 7.01
CA GLU A 168 -18.69 6.58 5.94
C GLU A 168 -18.58 7.39 4.65
N TYR A 169 -18.41 6.69 3.54
CA TYR A 169 -18.30 7.30 2.22
C TYR A 169 -19.54 6.99 1.38
N PRO A 170 -20.01 7.95 0.56
CA PRO A 170 -21.17 7.72 -0.30
C PRO A 170 -20.85 6.64 -1.35
N ALA A 171 -21.89 5.96 -1.85
CA ALA A 171 -21.76 5.09 -3.00
C ALA A 171 -21.25 5.87 -4.22
N MET A 172 -20.37 5.24 -5.01
CA MET A 172 -19.88 5.84 -6.24
C MET A 172 -21.02 6.10 -7.23
N LYS A 173 -20.92 7.23 -7.93
CA LYS A 173 -21.78 7.60 -9.03
C LYS A 173 -21.18 7.13 -10.36
N GLU A 174 -22.01 7.00 -11.38
CA GLU A 174 -21.55 6.68 -12.73
C GLU A 174 -20.54 7.72 -13.26
N SER A 175 -20.76 9.01 -12.90
CA SER A 175 -19.90 10.13 -13.29
C SER A 175 -18.55 10.20 -12.58
N ASP A 176 -18.37 9.49 -11.47
CA ASP A 176 -17.09 9.48 -10.75
C ASP A 176 -16.00 8.85 -11.61
N LYS A 177 -14.78 9.34 -11.49
CA LYS A 177 -13.66 8.90 -12.34
C LYS A 177 -13.04 7.60 -11.81
N ASN A 178 -12.50 6.78 -12.71
CA ASN A 178 -11.55 5.75 -12.35
C ASN A 178 -10.24 6.40 -11.90
N GLY A 179 -9.46 5.72 -11.04
CA GLY A 179 -8.19 6.23 -10.55
C GLY A 179 -7.90 5.82 -9.11
N ILE A 180 -7.01 6.56 -8.47
CA ILE A 180 -6.63 6.34 -7.08
C ILE A 180 -7.40 7.35 -6.21
N TYR A 181 -8.00 6.84 -5.13
CA TYR A 181 -8.67 7.62 -4.10
C TYR A 181 -7.90 7.47 -2.79
N GLU A 182 -7.71 8.58 -2.08
CA GLU A 182 -7.04 8.59 -0.79
C GLU A 182 -8.05 8.91 0.32
N HIS A 183 -8.01 8.12 1.39
CA HIS A 183 -8.84 8.26 2.57
C HIS A 183 -7.95 8.40 3.80
N LYS A 184 -8.16 9.47 4.57
CA LYS A 184 -7.40 9.75 5.78
C LYS A 184 -8.32 10.09 6.94
N LEU A 185 -8.18 9.36 8.04
CA LEU A 185 -8.79 9.68 9.32
C LEU A 185 -7.74 10.31 10.24
N SER A 186 -8.06 11.46 10.80
CA SER A 186 -7.26 12.11 11.84
C SER A 186 -8.06 12.10 13.15
N PHE A 187 -7.35 11.90 14.26
CA PHE A 187 -7.94 11.83 15.61
C PHE A 187 -6.98 12.41 16.63
N SER A 188 -7.46 12.63 17.85
CA SER A 188 -6.61 13.07 18.97
C SER A 188 -5.46 12.07 19.17
N PRO A 189 -4.21 12.52 19.41
CA PRO A 189 -3.10 11.62 19.64
C PRO A 189 -3.42 10.57 20.71
N VAL A 190 -3.14 9.32 20.39
CA VAL A 190 -3.32 8.19 21.29
C VAL A 190 -2.08 7.31 21.27
N LYS A 191 -1.64 6.83 22.43
CA LYS A 191 -0.53 5.89 22.56
C LYS A 191 -1.08 4.48 22.60
N THR A 192 -0.64 3.63 21.68
CA THR A 192 -1.17 2.26 21.52
C THR A 192 -0.11 1.34 20.88
N GLN A 193 -0.24 0.04 21.08
CA GLN A 193 0.61 -0.94 20.39
C GLN A 193 -0.08 -1.56 19.18
N TYR A 194 -1.40 -1.82 19.25
CA TYR A 194 -2.12 -2.47 18.15
C TYR A 194 -3.09 -1.50 17.50
N VAL A 195 -3.11 -1.49 16.18
CA VAL A 195 -4.00 -0.67 15.37
C VAL A 195 -4.79 -1.58 14.44
N LYS A 196 -6.12 -1.54 14.56
CA LYS A 196 -7.02 -2.25 13.65
C LYS A 196 -7.62 -1.26 12.68
N VAL A 197 -7.49 -1.56 11.39
CA VAL A 197 -7.97 -0.71 10.29
C VAL A 197 -8.98 -1.51 9.48
N VAL A 198 -10.19 -0.98 9.36
CA VAL A 198 -11.27 -1.59 8.58
C VAL A 198 -11.70 -0.63 7.49
N ALA A 199 -11.62 -1.07 6.23
CA ALA A 199 -12.20 -0.38 5.09
C ALA A 199 -13.36 -1.18 4.52
N LEU A 200 -14.55 -0.57 4.50
CA LEU A 200 -15.76 -1.22 4.03
C LEU A 200 -15.77 -1.31 2.51
N SER A 201 -16.05 -2.48 1.99
CA SER A 201 -16.18 -2.72 0.55
C SER A 201 -17.58 -2.36 0.03
N GLU A 202 -17.72 -2.15 -1.29
CA GLU A 202 -19.04 -2.04 -1.93
C GLU A 202 -19.68 -3.43 -2.03
N SER A 203 -20.57 -3.73 -1.10
CA SER A 203 -21.23 -5.04 -1.02
C SER A 203 -22.29 -5.26 -2.11
N LYS A 204 -22.82 -4.18 -2.67
CA LYS A 204 -23.83 -4.21 -3.75
C LYS A 204 -23.59 -3.06 -4.71
N MET A 205 -23.03 -3.37 -5.86
CA MET A 205 -22.82 -2.37 -6.91
C MET A 205 -24.09 -1.62 -7.26
N PRO A 206 -24.01 -0.30 -7.54
CA PRO A 206 -25.16 0.55 -7.80
C PRO A 206 -25.96 0.12 -9.03
N ALA A 207 -27.23 0.60 -9.11
CA ALA A 207 -28.17 0.25 -10.17
C ALA A 207 -27.73 0.64 -11.59
N TRP A 208 -26.84 1.63 -11.72
CA TRP A 208 -26.28 2.07 -13.00
C TRP A 208 -25.21 1.13 -13.55
N HIS A 209 -24.61 0.26 -12.69
CA HIS A 209 -23.53 -0.64 -13.09
C HIS A 209 -24.07 -1.96 -13.64
N GLY A 210 -23.38 -2.51 -14.67
CA GLY A 210 -23.78 -3.79 -15.27
C GLY A 210 -23.76 -5.01 -14.32
N GLY A 211 -22.98 -4.92 -13.25
CA GLY A 211 -22.92 -5.91 -12.15
C GLY A 211 -23.81 -5.58 -10.95
N LYS A 212 -24.84 -4.78 -11.17
CA LYS A 212 -25.83 -4.39 -10.15
C LYS A 212 -26.13 -5.49 -9.12
N ASP A 213 -26.23 -5.12 -7.86
CA ASP A 213 -26.53 -5.97 -6.71
C ASP A 213 -25.46 -7.05 -6.38
N SER A 214 -24.40 -7.17 -7.20
CA SER A 214 -23.25 -8.01 -6.90
C SER A 214 -22.19 -7.26 -6.08
N PRO A 215 -21.36 -7.94 -5.27
CA PRO A 215 -20.25 -7.31 -4.58
C PRO A 215 -19.17 -6.84 -5.55
N ALA A 216 -18.53 -5.74 -5.24
CA ALA A 216 -17.35 -5.25 -5.94
C ALA A 216 -16.04 -5.72 -5.27
N PHE A 217 -14.93 -5.59 -5.98
CA PHE A 217 -13.60 -5.68 -5.40
C PHE A 217 -13.23 -4.35 -4.73
N LEU A 218 -12.58 -4.43 -3.58
CA LEU A 218 -11.86 -3.33 -2.96
C LEU A 218 -10.35 -3.61 -3.08
N PHE A 219 -9.60 -2.71 -3.73
CA PHE A 219 -8.14 -2.79 -3.82
C PHE A 219 -7.50 -1.71 -2.97
N VAL A 220 -6.58 -2.11 -2.09
CA VAL A 220 -5.82 -1.21 -1.20
C VAL A 220 -4.33 -1.45 -1.40
N ASP A 221 -3.51 -0.38 -1.41
CA ASP A 221 -2.06 -0.47 -1.60
C ASP A 221 -1.29 -0.38 -0.29
N GLU A 222 -1.55 0.64 0.51
CA GLU A 222 -0.74 0.95 1.69
C GLU A 222 -1.64 1.44 2.83
N ILE A 223 -1.32 1.02 4.06
CA ILE A 223 -1.88 1.56 5.30
C ILE A 223 -0.80 2.43 5.96
N THR A 224 -0.96 3.73 5.90
CA THR A 224 -0.03 4.70 6.50
C THR A 224 -0.52 5.10 7.89
N ILE A 225 0.34 5.04 8.90
CA ILE A 225 0.05 5.46 10.28
C ILE A 225 1.05 6.55 10.68
N ASP A 226 0.55 7.71 11.17
CA ASP A 226 1.37 8.84 11.62
C ASP A 226 0.98 9.30 13.04
#